data_10ef01afd2bb8aa2ab1b16b66e06cabb
#
_entry.id   10ef01afd2bb8aa2ab1b16b66e06cabb
#
_cell.length_a   1.000
_cell.length_b   1.000
_cell.length_c   1.000
_cell.angle_alpha   90.00
_cell.angle_beta   90.00
_cell.angle_gamma   90.00
#
_symmetry.space_group_name_H-M   'P 1'
#
loop_
_entity.id
_entity.type
_entity.pdbx_description
1 polymer ?
#
loop_
_entity_poly.entity_id
_entity_poly.type
_entity_poly.pdbx_seq_one_letter_code
_entity_poly.pdbx_strand_id
1 'polypeptide(L)'
;EKTNVNRSDAELLGILFSYVPKIAEAKQLDFLLVLIADLGRELVLAERCSLWLVSSDGKELWTKVAHGTSEIRIPVTGGFVGYSLAYDEPLLIEDAYEDERFDRSVDLKSGYRTRSVLTVPFKDSVGKVMGVFQAINKKNNGCFTEEDLKFLQLTAVYSAKSLESAMLFQELERNQEEITLILGAAAECRSHETGNHVKRVAKMSYTLAKYAGLPEVLCQKIRLASTMHDLGKIGIPDEILNKQGKFTPEEYNIMKSHSKMGHDMLVKSNCELLRLAAEIAISHHERIDGKGYPLGLAGDDIPLSGKICAVVDVFDALINTRCYKQPWSRERVVALYQEERGRQFEASLVDILLEHLDEFYAINDSMPD
;
A
#
# COMPACT_ATOMS: atom_id res chain seq x y z
N GLU A 1 19.18 31.41 -34.87
CA GLU A 1 19.16 30.14 -35.65
C GLU A 1 18.72 29.03 -34.68
N LYS A 2 17.54 28.40 -34.98
CA LYS A 2 17.04 27.23 -34.24
C LYS A 2 17.89 26.03 -34.69
N THR A 3 18.91 25.67 -33.94
CA THR A 3 19.73 24.45 -34.21
C THR A 3 18.96 23.24 -33.65
N ASN A 4 18.35 22.49 -34.56
CA ASN A 4 17.82 21.17 -34.21
C ASN A 4 19.02 20.22 -34.01
N VAL A 5 19.33 19.92 -32.79
CA VAL A 5 20.30 18.88 -32.43
C VAL A 5 19.57 17.55 -32.42
N ASN A 6 19.66 16.79 -33.48
CA ASN A 6 19.20 15.40 -33.54
C ASN A 6 20.28 14.48 -32.99
N ARG A 7 19.90 13.49 -32.20
CA ARG A 7 20.79 12.42 -31.74
C ARG A 7 21.01 11.41 -32.88
N SER A 8 22.19 10.79 -32.90
CA SER A 8 22.46 9.66 -33.80
C SER A 8 21.67 8.42 -33.35
N ASP A 9 21.37 7.52 -34.29
CA ASP A 9 20.71 6.24 -34.01
C ASP A 9 21.46 5.43 -32.95
N ALA A 10 22.79 5.49 -32.94
CA ALA A 10 23.61 4.81 -31.93
C ALA A 10 23.40 5.37 -30.50
N GLU A 11 23.24 6.70 -30.35
CA GLU A 11 22.95 7.34 -29.08
C GLU A 11 21.55 6.98 -28.60
N LEU A 12 20.56 6.98 -29.48
CA LEU A 12 19.17 6.59 -29.17
C LEU A 12 19.09 5.13 -28.71
N LEU A 13 19.77 4.22 -29.40
CA LEU A 13 19.86 2.82 -28.98
C LEU A 13 20.56 2.68 -27.63
N GLY A 14 21.64 3.42 -27.39
CA GLY A 14 22.34 3.43 -26.10
C GLY A 14 21.42 3.83 -24.94
N ILE A 15 20.58 4.86 -25.13
CA ILE A 15 19.58 5.28 -24.14
C ILE A 15 18.57 4.16 -23.89
N LEU A 16 17.97 3.61 -24.95
CA LEU A 16 17.00 2.53 -24.82
C LEU A 16 17.58 1.32 -24.07
N PHE A 17 18.78 0.87 -24.43
CA PHE A 17 19.44 -0.25 -23.72
C PHE A 17 19.75 0.04 -22.26
N SER A 18 19.90 1.31 -21.86
CA SER A 18 20.13 1.68 -20.46
C SER A 18 18.85 1.66 -19.61
N TYR A 19 17.69 1.92 -20.21
CA TYR A 19 16.40 2.01 -19.50
C TYR A 19 15.58 0.73 -19.57
N VAL A 20 15.59 0.00 -20.68
CA VAL A 20 14.77 -1.20 -20.89
C VAL A 20 14.91 -2.24 -19.78
N PRO A 21 16.11 -2.62 -19.31
CA PRO A 21 16.24 -3.57 -18.21
C PRO A 21 15.65 -3.02 -16.90
N LYS A 22 15.89 -1.75 -16.60
CA LYS A 22 15.38 -1.11 -15.38
C LYS A 22 13.86 -1.05 -15.35
N ILE A 23 13.23 -0.74 -16.50
CA ILE A 23 11.77 -0.73 -16.65
C ILE A 23 11.20 -2.13 -16.49
N ALA A 24 11.85 -3.15 -17.07
CA ALA A 24 11.42 -4.54 -16.97
C ALA A 24 11.48 -5.10 -15.51
N GLU A 25 12.44 -4.63 -14.70
CA GLU A 25 12.63 -5.05 -13.32
C GLU A 25 11.80 -4.23 -12.32
N ALA A 26 11.32 -3.06 -12.71
CA ALA A 26 10.57 -2.16 -11.85
C ALA A 26 9.17 -2.72 -11.52
N LYS A 27 8.93 -3.00 -10.24
CA LYS A 27 7.65 -3.51 -9.74
C LYS A 27 6.74 -2.41 -9.17
N GLN A 28 7.33 -1.31 -8.71
CA GLN A 28 6.58 -0.21 -8.10
C GLN A 28 6.16 0.80 -9.15
N LEU A 29 4.86 1.09 -9.22
CA LEU A 29 4.29 2.02 -10.19
C LEU A 29 4.96 3.39 -10.14
N ASP A 30 5.18 3.94 -8.95
CA ASP A 30 5.79 5.25 -8.76
C ASP A 30 7.20 5.34 -9.37
N PHE A 31 8.00 4.32 -9.13
CA PHE A 31 9.36 4.25 -9.68
C PHE A 31 9.35 4.06 -11.20
N LEU A 32 8.41 3.25 -11.69
CA LEU A 32 8.23 3.01 -13.12
C LEU A 32 7.84 4.29 -13.85
N LEU A 33 6.92 5.09 -13.29
CA LEU A 33 6.52 6.39 -13.86
C LEU A 33 7.72 7.34 -14.04
N VAL A 34 8.59 7.43 -13.05
CA VAL A 34 9.80 8.26 -13.10
C VAL A 34 10.76 7.76 -14.16
N LEU A 35 11.04 6.44 -14.21
CA LEU A 35 11.95 5.85 -15.21
C LEU A 35 11.47 6.09 -16.64
N ILE A 36 10.17 5.91 -16.89
CA ILE A 36 9.61 6.08 -18.22
C ILE A 36 9.59 7.57 -18.62
N ALA A 37 9.27 8.47 -17.68
CA ALA A 37 9.35 9.90 -17.93
C ALA A 37 10.77 10.36 -18.24
N ASP A 38 11.76 9.86 -17.51
CA ASP A 38 13.17 10.15 -17.76
C ASP A 38 13.65 9.61 -19.11
N LEU A 39 13.24 8.38 -19.48
CA LEU A 39 13.50 7.83 -20.80
C LEU A 39 12.93 8.74 -21.90
N GLY A 40 11.66 9.12 -21.80
CA GLY A 40 11.03 10.04 -22.77
C GLY A 40 11.77 11.38 -22.85
N ARG A 41 12.11 11.96 -21.69
CA ARG A 41 12.87 13.23 -21.61
C ARG A 41 14.20 13.15 -22.32
N GLU A 42 14.95 12.06 -22.15
CA GLU A 42 16.24 11.87 -22.81
C GLU A 42 16.10 11.63 -24.29
N LEU A 43 15.14 10.82 -24.74
CA LEU A 43 14.96 10.52 -26.16
C LEU A 43 14.60 11.76 -26.98
N VAL A 44 13.69 12.61 -26.50
CA VAL A 44 13.25 13.79 -27.23
C VAL A 44 13.98 15.07 -26.83
N LEU A 45 15.06 14.99 -26.03
CA LEU A 45 15.85 16.13 -25.56
C LEU A 45 14.97 17.22 -24.93
N ALA A 46 14.01 16.84 -24.10
CA ALA A 46 13.15 17.78 -23.37
C ALA A 46 13.82 18.30 -22.09
N GLU A 47 13.44 19.49 -21.63
CA GLU A 47 13.81 19.98 -20.32
C GLU A 47 13.08 19.18 -19.25
N ARG A 48 11.77 18.90 -19.44
CA ARG A 48 10.93 18.12 -18.57
C ARG A 48 10.10 17.11 -19.35
N CYS A 49 9.82 15.99 -18.74
CA CYS A 49 8.86 15.02 -19.23
C CYS A 49 8.07 14.46 -18.05
N SER A 50 6.78 14.28 -18.21
CA SER A 50 5.87 13.72 -17.22
C SER A 50 4.98 12.67 -17.86
N LEU A 51 4.61 11.68 -17.05
CA LEU A 51 3.66 10.65 -17.43
C LEU A 51 2.40 10.84 -16.60
N TRP A 52 1.32 11.21 -17.25
CA TRP A 52 0.03 11.45 -16.61
C TRP A 52 -0.85 10.22 -16.72
N LEU A 53 -1.35 9.72 -15.61
CA LEU A 53 -2.28 8.60 -15.54
C LEU A 53 -3.69 9.08 -15.18
N VAL A 54 -4.70 8.42 -15.72
CA VAL A 54 -6.10 8.65 -15.34
C VAL A 54 -6.35 8.03 -13.96
N SER A 55 -6.98 8.77 -13.06
CA SER A 55 -7.41 8.27 -11.75
C SER A 55 -8.45 7.15 -11.90
N SER A 56 -8.58 6.29 -10.89
CA SER A 56 -9.52 5.16 -10.90
C SER A 56 -10.98 5.58 -11.06
N ASP A 57 -11.35 6.78 -10.60
CA ASP A 57 -12.70 7.35 -10.77
C ASP A 57 -12.89 8.11 -12.10
N GLY A 58 -11.84 8.21 -12.91
CA GLY A 58 -11.85 8.87 -14.21
C GLY A 58 -11.98 10.38 -14.19
N LYS A 59 -11.84 11.05 -13.05
CA LYS A 59 -12.08 12.50 -12.91
C LYS A 59 -10.82 13.33 -12.98
N GLU A 60 -9.68 12.75 -12.67
CA GLU A 60 -8.40 13.44 -12.57
C GLU A 60 -7.32 12.76 -13.41
N LEU A 61 -6.35 13.56 -13.83
CA LEU A 61 -5.04 13.11 -14.28
C LEU A 61 -4.03 13.36 -13.18
N TRP A 62 -3.19 12.39 -12.89
CA TRP A 62 -2.15 12.51 -11.89
C TRP A 62 -0.79 12.06 -12.40
N THR A 63 0.26 12.62 -11.84
CA THR A 63 1.65 12.27 -12.16
C THR A 63 2.52 12.37 -10.92
N LYS A 64 3.64 11.64 -10.93
CA LYS A 64 4.73 11.83 -9.97
C LYS A 64 5.85 12.64 -10.59
N VAL A 65 6.40 13.57 -9.84
CA VAL A 65 7.53 14.41 -10.28
C VAL A 65 8.83 13.67 -10.01
N ALA A 66 9.72 13.60 -11.00
CA ALA A 66 10.97 12.84 -10.96
C ALA A 66 11.93 13.21 -9.80
N HIS A 67 11.82 14.40 -9.22
CA HIS A 67 12.73 14.88 -8.17
C HIS A 67 12.01 15.51 -6.97
N GLY A 68 10.74 15.15 -6.73
CA GLY A 68 9.96 15.67 -5.62
C GLY A 68 8.99 14.65 -5.07
N THR A 69 8.70 14.75 -3.80
CA THR A 69 7.78 13.86 -3.07
C THR A 69 6.30 14.15 -3.34
N SER A 70 5.98 15.15 -4.16
CA SER A 70 4.60 15.58 -4.38
C SER A 70 4.01 15.01 -5.67
N GLU A 71 2.91 14.34 -5.52
CA GLU A 71 2.01 13.98 -6.61
C GLU A 71 1.28 15.23 -7.09
N ILE A 72 1.18 15.42 -8.40
CA ILE A 72 0.42 16.51 -9.01
C ILE A 72 -0.87 15.92 -9.57
N ARG A 73 -2.01 16.56 -9.27
CA ARG A 73 -3.33 16.21 -9.80
C ARG A 73 -3.93 17.39 -10.53
N ILE A 74 -4.55 17.12 -11.66
CA ILE A 74 -5.30 18.09 -12.46
C ILE A 74 -6.62 17.46 -12.90
N PRO A 75 -7.67 18.25 -13.18
CA PRO A 75 -8.89 17.75 -13.80
C PRO A 75 -8.59 17.05 -15.13
N VAL A 76 -9.33 16.00 -15.44
CA VAL A 76 -9.20 15.21 -16.68
C VAL A 76 -9.36 16.06 -17.96
N THR A 77 -9.99 17.23 -17.87
CA THR A 77 -10.19 18.17 -18.97
C THR A 77 -9.11 19.26 -19.04
N GLY A 78 -8.08 19.21 -18.16
CA GLY A 78 -7.13 20.31 -18.00
C GLY A 78 -6.04 20.35 -19.08
N GLY A 79 -5.92 21.51 -19.75
CA GLY A 79 -4.79 21.84 -20.63
C GLY A 79 -4.56 20.87 -21.80
N PHE A 80 -3.34 20.86 -22.31
CA PHE A 80 -2.94 20.00 -23.43
C PHE A 80 -3.07 18.50 -23.12
N VAL A 81 -2.80 18.10 -21.87
CA VAL A 81 -2.88 16.70 -21.45
C VAL A 81 -4.31 16.21 -21.48
N GLY A 82 -5.25 17.01 -20.94
CA GLY A 82 -6.68 16.68 -20.96
C GLY A 82 -7.24 16.66 -22.39
N TYR A 83 -6.82 17.57 -23.26
CA TYR A 83 -7.21 17.56 -24.66
C TYR A 83 -6.72 16.27 -25.36
N SER A 84 -5.42 15.96 -25.21
CA SER A 84 -4.82 14.76 -25.80
C SER A 84 -5.50 13.48 -25.33
N LEU A 85 -5.90 13.43 -24.06
CA LEU A 85 -6.66 12.31 -23.50
C LEU A 85 -8.05 12.21 -24.13
N ALA A 86 -8.77 13.32 -24.20
CA ALA A 86 -10.19 13.34 -24.62
C ALA A 86 -10.38 12.99 -26.11
N TYR A 87 -9.46 13.43 -26.95
CA TYR A 87 -9.52 13.21 -28.40
C TYR A 87 -8.65 12.04 -28.89
N ASP A 88 -7.87 11.44 -27.99
CA ASP A 88 -6.92 10.35 -28.32
C ASP A 88 -5.94 10.78 -29.45
N GLU A 89 -5.50 12.02 -29.41
CA GLU A 89 -4.64 12.63 -30.42
C GLU A 89 -3.36 13.20 -29.77
N PRO A 90 -2.19 13.01 -30.39
CA PRO A 90 -0.98 13.70 -29.99
C PRO A 90 -1.04 15.17 -30.33
N LEU A 91 -0.36 16.00 -29.56
CA LEU A 91 -0.21 17.43 -29.84
C LEU A 91 1.25 17.80 -29.99
N LEU A 92 1.56 18.56 -31.01
CA LEU A 92 2.86 19.16 -31.29
C LEU A 92 2.70 20.68 -31.27
N ILE A 93 3.08 21.31 -30.15
CA ILE A 93 2.86 22.75 -29.90
C ILE A 93 4.22 23.46 -29.92
N GLU A 94 4.37 24.45 -30.81
CA GLU A 94 5.62 25.22 -30.95
C GLU A 94 5.73 26.33 -29.90
N ASP A 95 4.61 27.04 -29.59
CA ASP A 95 4.51 28.03 -28.53
C ASP A 95 3.21 27.84 -27.74
N ALA A 96 3.37 27.42 -26.48
CA ALA A 96 2.24 27.18 -25.60
C ALA A 96 1.42 28.45 -25.31
N TYR A 97 2.04 29.63 -25.31
CA TYR A 97 1.36 30.89 -25.00
C TYR A 97 0.48 31.41 -26.15
N GLU A 98 0.68 30.91 -27.37
CA GLU A 98 -0.16 31.21 -28.53
C GLU A 98 -1.36 30.28 -28.67
N ASP A 99 -1.44 29.21 -27.85
CA ASP A 99 -2.50 28.21 -27.90
C ASP A 99 -3.53 28.46 -26.79
N GLU A 100 -4.80 28.57 -27.14
CA GLU A 100 -5.90 28.86 -26.21
C GLU A 100 -6.15 27.74 -25.17
N ARG A 101 -5.69 26.52 -25.46
CA ARG A 101 -5.79 25.36 -24.55
C ARG A 101 -4.81 25.43 -23.40
N PHE A 102 -3.83 26.34 -23.44
CA PHE A 102 -2.78 26.43 -22.43
C PHE A 102 -3.26 27.09 -21.14
N ASP A 103 -3.13 26.35 -20.03
CA ASP A 103 -3.36 26.90 -18.69
C ASP A 103 -2.09 27.58 -18.15
N ARG A 104 -2.05 28.90 -18.23
CA ARG A 104 -0.94 29.74 -17.76
C ARG A 104 -0.79 29.77 -16.24
N SER A 105 -1.78 29.29 -15.49
CA SER A 105 -1.79 29.36 -14.02
C SER A 105 -0.67 28.55 -13.39
N VAL A 106 -0.27 27.46 -14.03
CA VAL A 106 0.82 26.58 -13.55
C VAL A 106 2.18 27.29 -13.68
N ASP A 107 2.42 27.94 -14.83
CA ASP A 107 3.65 28.71 -15.07
C ASP A 107 3.75 29.90 -14.11
N LEU A 108 2.65 30.61 -13.89
CA LEU A 108 2.61 31.74 -12.96
C LEU A 108 2.91 31.33 -11.52
N LYS A 109 2.46 30.16 -11.08
CA LYS A 109 2.72 29.64 -9.73
C LYS A 109 4.12 29.10 -9.55
N SER A 110 4.68 28.48 -10.58
CA SER A 110 5.98 27.81 -10.51
C SER A 110 7.18 28.70 -10.90
N GLY A 111 6.91 29.83 -11.57
CA GLY A 111 7.94 30.67 -12.20
C GLY A 111 8.63 30.01 -13.40
N TYR A 112 8.12 28.86 -13.86
CA TYR A 112 8.61 28.16 -15.05
C TYR A 112 7.91 28.70 -16.29
N ARG A 113 8.59 28.83 -17.43
CA ARG A 113 7.99 29.25 -18.69
C ARG A 113 7.91 28.08 -19.66
N THR A 114 6.71 27.63 -19.92
CA THR A 114 6.42 26.64 -20.94
C THR A 114 6.47 27.30 -22.32
N ARG A 115 7.26 26.72 -23.22
CA ARG A 115 7.40 27.15 -24.63
C ARG A 115 6.79 26.10 -25.53
N SER A 116 7.58 25.10 -25.92
CA SER A 116 7.13 24.00 -26.77
C SER A 116 6.63 22.82 -25.94
N VAL A 117 5.58 22.16 -26.41
CA VAL A 117 4.98 21.00 -25.77
C VAL A 117 4.74 19.90 -26.79
N LEU A 118 5.01 18.68 -26.38
CA LEU A 118 4.65 17.46 -27.11
C LEU A 118 3.85 16.57 -26.18
N THR A 119 2.62 16.20 -26.57
CA THR A 119 1.82 15.22 -25.83
C THR A 119 1.54 13.99 -26.68
N VAL A 120 1.52 12.82 -26.04
CA VAL A 120 1.23 11.55 -26.70
C VAL A 120 0.34 10.72 -25.78
N PRO A 121 -0.94 10.43 -26.16
CA PRO A 121 -1.77 9.51 -25.43
C PRO A 121 -1.23 8.07 -25.57
N PHE A 122 -1.42 7.25 -24.53
CA PHE A 122 -1.07 5.84 -24.58
C PHE A 122 -2.20 4.99 -24.02
N LYS A 123 -2.29 3.74 -24.51
CA LYS A 123 -3.43 2.85 -24.32
C LYS A 123 -3.03 1.58 -23.60
N ASP A 124 -4.00 1.01 -22.91
CA ASP A 124 -3.92 -0.34 -22.36
C ASP A 124 -4.05 -1.40 -23.47
N SER A 125 -3.98 -2.67 -23.08
CA SER A 125 -4.07 -3.82 -23.96
C SER A 125 -5.43 -3.97 -24.67
N VAL A 126 -6.48 -3.31 -24.17
CA VAL A 126 -7.83 -3.31 -24.78
C VAL A 126 -8.12 -2.06 -25.61
N GLY A 127 -7.16 -1.17 -25.74
CA GLY A 127 -7.24 0.04 -26.57
C GLY A 127 -7.85 1.25 -25.88
N LYS A 128 -8.07 1.22 -24.57
CA LYS A 128 -8.52 2.36 -23.78
C LYS A 128 -7.34 3.27 -23.44
N VAL A 129 -7.50 4.58 -23.61
CA VAL A 129 -6.47 5.54 -23.20
C VAL A 129 -6.34 5.54 -21.67
N MET A 130 -5.16 5.18 -21.18
CA MET A 130 -4.85 5.08 -19.76
C MET A 130 -4.05 6.28 -19.24
N GLY A 131 -3.49 7.09 -20.14
CA GLY A 131 -2.73 8.27 -19.77
C GLY A 131 -2.13 9.00 -20.96
N VAL A 132 -1.31 10.01 -20.65
CA VAL A 132 -0.67 10.88 -21.63
C VAL A 132 0.77 11.16 -21.23
N PHE A 133 1.69 10.96 -22.15
CA PHE A 133 3.04 11.51 -22.05
C PHE A 133 3.00 13.01 -22.35
N GLN A 134 3.78 13.79 -21.61
CA GLN A 134 3.96 15.22 -21.84
C GLN A 134 5.45 15.56 -21.75
N ALA A 135 6.04 15.97 -22.85
CA ALA A 135 7.37 16.57 -22.89
C ALA A 135 7.24 18.08 -23.01
N ILE A 136 8.02 18.82 -22.24
CA ILE A 136 7.97 20.29 -22.16
C ILE A 136 9.34 20.84 -22.45
N ASN A 137 9.40 21.86 -23.30
CA ASN A 137 10.57 22.62 -23.72
C ASN A 137 11.67 21.74 -24.32
N LYS A 138 11.72 21.68 -25.63
CA LYS A 138 12.89 21.12 -26.33
C LYS A 138 14.13 21.90 -25.94
N LYS A 139 15.22 21.18 -25.59
CA LYS A 139 16.50 21.80 -25.22
C LYS A 139 17.03 22.68 -26.34
N ASN A 140 17.94 23.59 -26.01
CA ASN A 140 18.55 24.55 -26.95
C ASN A 140 17.54 25.47 -27.65
N ASN A 141 16.43 25.80 -26.98
CA ASN A 141 15.34 26.62 -27.50
C ASN A 141 14.74 26.11 -28.83
N GLY A 142 14.85 24.79 -29.08
CA GLY A 142 14.24 24.13 -30.23
C GLY A 142 12.71 23.94 -30.04
N CYS A 143 12.07 23.49 -31.13
CA CYS A 143 10.70 22.96 -31.10
C CYS A 143 10.77 21.45 -31.27
N PHE A 144 9.77 20.72 -30.74
CA PHE A 144 9.64 19.29 -31.02
C PHE A 144 9.30 19.06 -32.49
N THR A 145 9.74 17.95 -33.04
CA THR A 145 9.57 17.55 -34.44
C THR A 145 8.69 16.32 -34.57
N GLU A 146 8.27 15.99 -35.79
CA GLU A 146 7.58 14.74 -36.09
C GLU A 146 8.42 13.50 -35.74
N GLU A 147 9.73 13.61 -35.74
CA GLU A 147 10.66 12.56 -35.34
C GLU A 147 10.61 12.36 -33.81
N ASP A 148 10.60 13.45 -33.03
CA ASP A 148 10.42 13.41 -31.57
C ASP A 148 9.06 12.78 -31.22
N LEU A 149 8.00 13.14 -32.00
CA LEU A 149 6.67 12.54 -31.82
C LEU A 149 6.73 11.01 -31.99
N LYS A 150 7.38 10.52 -33.05
CA LYS A 150 7.53 9.07 -33.29
C LYS A 150 8.29 8.38 -32.16
N PHE A 151 9.37 8.96 -31.67
CA PHE A 151 10.12 8.39 -30.54
C PHE A 151 9.30 8.33 -29.26
N LEU A 152 8.54 9.39 -28.96
CA LEU A 152 7.70 9.40 -27.77
C LEU A 152 6.51 8.42 -27.91
N GLN A 153 5.94 8.27 -29.10
CA GLN A 153 4.91 7.26 -29.40
C GLN A 153 5.44 5.83 -29.22
N LEU A 154 6.64 5.52 -29.73
CA LEU A 154 7.28 4.20 -29.53
C LEU A 154 7.53 3.94 -28.04
N THR A 155 8.01 4.93 -27.30
CA THR A 155 8.23 4.85 -25.87
C THR A 155 6.89 4.59 -25.14
N ALA A 156 5.83 5.27 -25.53
CA ALA A 156 4.50 5.11 -24.99
C ALA A 156 3.97 3.68 -25.17
N VAL A 157 4.05 3.14 -26.38
CA VAL A 157 3.60 1.77 -26.70
C VAL A 157 4.42 0.73 -25.92
N TYR A 158 5.75 0.88 -25.89
CA TYR A 158 6.62 -0.05 -25.17
C TYR A 158 6.34 -0.03 -23.66
N SER A 159 6.14 1.16 -23.10
CA SER A 159 5.98 1.35 -21.66
C SER A 159 4.57 1.00 -21.16
N ALA A 160 3.58 1.10 -22.03
CA ALA A 160 2.16 0.90 -21.67
C ALA A 160 1.93 -0.47 -21.00
N LYS A 161 2.53 -1.54 -21.54
CA LYS A 161 2.38 -2.89 -20.96
C LYS A 161 2.99 -3.01 -19.56
N SER A 162 4.15 -2.41 -19.34
CA SER A 162 4.80 -2.42 -18.01
C SER A 162 3.99 -1.62 -17.00
N LEU A 163 3.44 -0.48 -17.42
CA LEU A 163 2.56 0.36 -16.60
C LEU A 163 1.25 -0.37 -16.26
N GLU A 164 0.60 -0.96 -17.26
CA GLU A 164 -0.63 -1.74 -17.08
C GLU A 164 -0.39 -2.88 -16.08
N SER A 165 0.70 -3.63 -16.24
CA SER A 165 1.06 -4.71 -15.33
C SER A 165 1.30 -4.22 -13.90
N ALA A 166 2.01 -3.12 -13.72
CA ALA A 166 2.26 -2.52 -12.40
C ALA A 166 0.97 -2.01 -11.74
N MET A 167 0.08 -1.39 -12.52
CA MET A 167 -1.22 -0.92 -12.03
C MET A 167 -2.12 -2.08 -11.61
N LEU A 168 -2.21 -3.15 -12.42
CA LEU A 168 -2.98 -4.34 -12.09
C LEU A 168 -2.42 -5.05 -10.85
N PHE A 169 -1.10 -5.09 -10.71
CA PHE A 169 -0.47 -5.67 -9.52
C PHE A 169 -0.81 -4.86 -8.25
N GLN A 170 -0.75 -3.54 -8.32
CA GLN A 170 -1.12 -2.66 -7.21
C GLN A 170 -2.61 -2.77 -6.84
N GLU A 171 -3.48 -2.91 -7.85
CA GLU A 171 -4.91 -3.15 -7.63
C GLU A 171 -5.16 -4.50 -6.96
N LEU A 172 -4.45 -5.54 -7.39
CA LEU A 172 -4.53 -6.87 -6.78
C LEU A 172 -4.11 -6.84 -5.30
N GLU A 173 -3.00 -6.17 -4.98
CA GLU A 173 -2.55 -6.00 -3.59
C GLU A 173 -3.59 -5.27 -2.74
N ARG A 174 -4.17 -4.19 -3.27
CA ARG A 174 -5.23 -3.44 -2.58
C ARG A 174 -6.49 -4.29 -2.35
N ASN A 175 -6.92 -5.02 -3.37
CA ASN A 175 -8.08 -5.90 -3.26
C ASN A 175 -7.84 -7.03 -2.25
N GLN A 176 -6.63 -7.59 -2.22
CA GLN A 176 -6.25 -8.60 -1.23
C GLN A 176 -6.29 -8.03 0.19
N GLU A 177 -5.79 -6.81 0.39
CA GLU A 177 -5.86 -6.13 1.69
C GLU A 177 -7.32 -5.90 2.13
N GLU A 178 -8.15 -5.38 1.24
CA GLU A 178 -9.56 -5.12 1.52
C GLU A 178 -10.33 -6.40 1.88
N ILE A 179 -10.13 -7.46 1.12
CA ILE A 179 -10.77 -8.76 1.39
C ILE A 179 -10.34 -9.32 2.75
N THR A 180 -9.06 -9.25 3.10
CA THR A 180 -8.59 -9.75 4.41
C THR A 180 -9.15 -8.95 5.57
N LEU A 181 -9.25 -7.61 5.44
CA LEU A 181 -9.89 -6.74 6.43
C LEU A 181 -11.38 -7.05 6.59
N ILE A 182 -12.10 -7.25 5.48
CA ILE A 182 -13.53 -7.60 5.51
C ILE A 182 -13.75 -8.96 6.18
N LEU A 183 -12.92 -9.96 5.87
CA LEU A 183 -13.02 -11.29 6.50
C LEU A 183 -12.78 -11.22 8.01
N GLY A 184 -11.76 -10.49 8.46
CA GLY A 184 -11.51 -10.25 9.88
C GLY A 184 -12.67 -9.55 10.56
N ALA A 185 -13.14 -8.44 9.97
CA ALA A 185 -14.26 -7.67 10.49
C ALA A 185 -15.56 -8.49 10.56
N ALA A 186 -15.82 -9.37 9.57
CA ALA A 186 -17.00 -10.24 9.56
C ALA A 186 -16.99 -11.26 10.72
N ALA A 187 -15.80 -11.76 11.09
CA ALA A 187 -15.64 -12.64 12.25
C ALA A 187 -15.96 -11.89 13.57
N GLU A 188 -15.45 -10.66 13.69
CA GLU A 188 -15.61 -9.84 14.88
C GLU A 188 -17.03 -9.24 15.04
N CYS A 189 -17.76 -9.01 13.95
CA CYS A 189 -19.16 -8.54 14.02
C CYS A 189 -20.04 -9.43 14.89
N ARG A 190 -19.74 -10.73 15.02
CA ARG A 190 -20.51 -11.64 15.87
C ARG A 190 -20.22 -11.49 17.37
N SER A 191 -19.03 -11.03 17.72
CA SER A 191 -18.57 -10.83 19.11
C SER A 191 -18.81 -9.42 19.62
N HIS A 192 -19.57 -8.58 18.89
CA HIS A 192 -19.79 -7.16 19.22
C HIS A 192 -18.48 -6.34 19.28
N GLU A 193 -17.39 -6.84 18.70
CA GLU A 193 -16.20 -6.06 18.49
C GLU A 193 -16.32 -5.25 17.18
N THR A 194 -15.64 -4.12 17.12
CA THR A 194 -15.78 -3.23 15.96
C THR A 194 -14.79 -3.59 14.86
N GLY A 195 -15.13 -3.27 13.60
CA GLY A 195 -14.20 -3.42 12.49
C GLY A 195 -12.91 -2.58 12.67
N ASN A 196 -12.92 -1.59 13.56
CA ASN A 196 -11.74 -0.77 13.85
C ASN A 196 -10.74 -1.51 14.74
N HIS A 197 -11.16 -2.41 15.62
CA HIS A 197 -10.28 -3.35 16.33
C HIS A 197 -9.36 -4.09 15.35
N VAL A 198 -9.92 -4.71 14.32
CA VAL A 198 -9.14 -5.45 13.29
C VAL A 198 -8.09 -4.56 12.64
N LYS A 199 -8.45 -3.33 12.27
CA LYS A 199 -7.53 -2.36 11.66
C LYS A 199 -6.42 -1.91 12.63
N ARG A 200 -6.77 -1.69 13.89
CA ARG A 200 -5.80 -1.31 14.93
C ARG A 200 -4.81 -2.43 15.20
N VAL A 201 -5.31 -3.67 15.39
CA VAL A 201 -4.45 -4.86 15.56
C VAL A 201 -3.50 -5.04 14.38
N ALA A 202 -4.00 -4.89 13.14
CA ALA A 202 -3.18 -4.95 11.94
C ALA A 202 -2.04 -3.92 11.97
N LYS A 203 -2.36 -2.65 12.21
CA LYS A 203 -1.38 -1.57 12.20
C LYS A 203 -0.38 -1.68 13.34
N MET A 204 -0.84 -2.01 14.54
CA MET A 204 0.02 -2.22 15.71
C MET A 204 0.94 -3.43 15.52
N SER A 205 0.44 -4.54 14.93
CA SER A 205 1.26 -5.73 14.62
C SER A 205 2.37 -5.40 13.63
N TYR A 206 2.08 -4.61 12.59
CA TYR A 206 3.09 -4.09 11.67
C TYR A 206 4.14 -3.26 12.41
N THR A 207 3.71 -2.31 13.22
CA THR A 207 4.60 -1.41 13.97
C THR A 207 5.51 -2.19 14.91
N LEU A 208 4.96 -3.16 15.66
CA LEU A 208 5.74 -4.01 16.57
C LEU A 208 6.74 -4.89 15.81
N ALA A 209 6.31 -5.49 14.69
CA ALA A 209 7.18 -6.31 13.83
C ALA A 209 8.34 -5.49 13.25
N LYS A 210 8.07 -4.25 12.83
CA LYS A 210 9.08 -3.33 12.29
C LYS A 210 10.13 -2.96 13.34
N TYR A 211 9.72 -2.60 14.54
CA TYR A 211 10.65 -2.30 15.64
C TYR A 211 11.39 -3.54 16.14
N ALA A 212 10.80 -4.74 16.00
CA ALA A 212 11.48 -6.00 16.23
C ALA A 212 12.54 -6.35 15.15
N GLY A 213 12.71 -5.50 14.12
CA GLY A 213 13.76 -5.65 13.10
C GLY A 213 13.43 -6.64 11.98
N LEU A 214 12.15 -6.97 11.79
CA LEU A 214 11.73 -7.87 10.72
C LEU A 214 11.81 -7.18 9.35
N PRO A 215 12.08 -7.94 8.27
CA PRO A 215 12.06 -7.40 6.92
C PRO A 215 10.68 -6.80 6.57
N GLU A 216 10.66 -5.69 5.83
CA GLU A 216 9.44 -4.96 5.48
C GLU A 216 8.35 -5.86 4.87
N VAL A 217 8.74 -6.77 3.97
CA VAL A 217 7.81 -7.73 3.34
C VAL A 217 7.11 -8.61 4.38
N LEU A 218 7.84 -9.05 5.40
CA LEU A 218 7.27 -9.86 6.48
C LEU A 218 6.38 -9.02 7.40
N CYS A 219 6.78 -7.79 7.71
CA CYS A 219 5.94 -6.84 8.47
C CYS A 219 4.59 -6.64 7.82
N GLN A 220 4.55 -6.42 6.49
CA GLN A 220 3.30 -6.28 5.74
C GLN A 220 2.45 -7.57 5.75
N LYS A 221 3.08 -8.74 5.62
CA LYS A 221 2.37 -10.01 5.74
C LYS A 221 1.77 -10.22 7.13
N ILE A 222 2.51 -9.93 8.20
CA ILE A 222 2.00 -10.01 9.59
C ILE A 222 0.85 -9.03 9.78
N ARG A 223 0.94 -7.81 9.24
CA ARG A 223 -0.14 -6.82 9.26
C ARG A 223 -1.45 -7.39 8.71
N LEU A 224 -1.40 -7.99 7.54
CA LEU A 224 -2.59 -8.55 6.90
C LEU A 224 -3.05 -9.85 7.58
N ALA A 225 -2.13 -10.73 7.96
CA ALA A 225 -2.45 -12.02 8.57
C ALA A 225 -3.08 -11.86 9.96
N SER A 226 -2.65 -10.87 10.77
CA SER A 226 -3.20 -10.61 12.09
C SER A 226 -4.66 -10.19 12.08
N THR A 227 -5.19 -9.68 10.96
CA THR A 227 -6.63 -9.36 10.82
C THR A 227 -7.53 -10.57 10.98
N MET A 228 -7.00 -11.77 10.75
CA MET A 228 -7.75 -13.04 10.75
C MET A 228 -7.46 -13.90 11.99
N HIS A 229 -6.80 -13.34 13.03
CA HIS A 229 -6.43 -14.09 14.23
C HIS A 229 -7.63 -14.77 14.89
N ASP A 230 -8.76 -14.10 14.89
CA ASP A 230 -10.02 -14.51 15.52
C ASP A 230 -11.09 -15.06 14.55
N LEU A 231 -10.69 -15.38 13.30
CA LEU A 231 -11.61 -15.89 12.28
C LEU A 231 -12.41 -17.12 12.77
N GLY A 232 -11.83 -17.94 13.61
CA GLY A 232 -12.49 -19.12 14.17
C GLY A 232 -13.67 -18.82 15.08
N LYS A 233 -13.86 -17.58 15.56
CA LYS A 233 -15.07 -17.17 16.29
C LYS A 233 -16.36 -17.41 15.50
N ILE A 234 -16.26 -17.49 14.17
CA ILE A 234 -17.40 -17.86 13.30
C ILE A 234 -17.99 -19.22 13.69
N GLY A 235 -17.17 -20.15 14.16
CA GLY A 235 -17.60 -21.49 14.59
C GLY A 235 -18.12 -21.58 16.03
N ILE A 236 -18.02 -20.52 16.82
CA ILE A 236 -18.47 -20.53 18.23
C ILE A 236 -19.98 -20.25 18.30
N PRO A 237 -20.76 -21.01 19.10
CA PRO A 237 -22.17 -20.74 19.32
C PRO A 237 -22.43 -19.36 19.95
N ASP A 238 -23.46 -18.65 19.47
CA ASP A 238 -23.79 -17.30 19.95
C ASP A 238 -24.03 -17.22 21.45
N GLU A 239 -24.62 -18.27 22.04
CA GLU A 239 -24.89 -18.38 23.49
C GLU A 239 -23.60 -18.32 24.35
N ILE A 240 -22.49 -18.79 23.77
CA ILE A 240 -21.16 -18.77 24.40
C ILE A 240 -20.42 -17.49 23.99
N LEU A 241 -20.41 -17.16 22.71
CA LEU A 241 -19.68 -16.02 22.19
C LEU A 241 -20.11 -14.70 22.84
N ASN A 242 -21.44 -14.53 23.04
CA ASN A 242 -22.06 -13.31 23.57
C ASN A 242 -22.50 -13.44 25.03
N LYS A 243 -21.99 -14.46 25.74
CA LYS A 243 -22.40 -14.68 27.14
C LYS A 243 -21.98 -13.52 28.04
N GLN A 244 -22.99 -12.99 28.76
CA GLN A 244 -22.75 -12.00 29.82
C GLN A 244 -22.36 -12.70 31.12
N GLY A 245 -21.08 -12.56 31.50
CA GLY A 245 -20.57 -13.12 32.76
C GLY A 245 -19.46 -14.12 32.59
N LYS A 246 -19.16 -14.89 33.64
CA LYS A 246 -18.06 -15.86 33.62
C LYS A 246 -18.47 -17.14 32.88
N PHE A 247 -17.56 -17.67 32.09
CA PHE A 247 -17.72 -18.99 31.47
C PHE A 247 -17.61 -20.11 32.49
N THR A 248 -18.38 -21.18 32.29
CA THR A 248 -18.07 -22.47 32.93
C THR A 248 -16.80 -23.06 32.32
N PRO A 249 -16.15 -24.07 32.94
CA PRO A 249 -14.99 -24.72 32.35
C PRO A 249 -15.26 -25.30 30.97
N GLU A 250 -16.45 -25.84 30.73
CA GLU A 250 -16.89 -26.41 29.46
C GLU A 250 -17.05 -25.31 28.39
N GLU A 251 -17.74 -24.24 28.71
CA GLU A 251 -17.93 -23.08 27.84
C GLU A 251 -16.60 -22.42 27.50
N TYR A 252 -15.70 -22.31 28.47
CA TYR A 252 -14.35 -21.78 28.22
C TYR A 252 -13.55 -22.65 27.27
N ASN A 253 -13.68 -23.99 27.38
CA ASN A 253 -13.05 -24.91 26.43
C ASN A 253 -13.62 -24.75 25.00
N ILE A 254 -14.94 -24.53 24.87
CA ILE A 254 -15.55 -24.23 23.57
C ILE A 254 -15.03 -22.89 23.05
N MET A 255 -14.99 -21.85 23.88
CA MET A 255 -14.45 -20.53 23.46
C MET A 255 -12.99 -20.67 22.99
N LYS A 256 -12.12 -21.36 23.71
CA LYS A 256 -10.72 -21.59 23.31
C LYS A 256 -10.57 -22.29 21.96
N SER A 257 -11.57 -23.05 21.53
CA SER A 257 -11.51 -23.77 20.25
C SER A 257 -11.48 -22.85 19.02
N HIS A 258 -11.84 -21.55 19.15
CA HIS A 258 -11.75 -20.61 18.01
C HIS A 258 -10.36 -20.55 17.41
N SER A 259 -9.29 -20.62 18.23
CA SER A 259 -7.91 -20.60 17.74
C SER A 259 -7.63 -21.78 16.80
N LYS A 260 -8.05 -22.99 17.19
CA LYS A 260 -7.93 -24.17 16.35
C LYS A 260 -8.85 -24.13 15.13
N MET A 261 -10.09 -23.67 15.29
CA MET A 261 -11.05 -23.54 14.18
C MET A 261 -10.52 -22.56 13.12
N GLY A 262 -10.00 -21.39 13.52
CA GLY A 262 -9.38 -20.42 12.63
C GLY A 262 -8.21 -21.01 11.85
N HIS A 263 -7.31 -21.69 12.55
CA HIS A 263 -6.22 -22.41 11.92
C HIS A 263 -6.70 -23.44 10.88
N ASP A 264 -7.65 -24.31 11.27
CA ASP A 264 -8.13 -25.39 10.39
C ASP A 264 -8.85 -24.87 9.13
N MET A 265 -9.44 -23.69 9.20
CA MET A 265 -10.03 -22.99 8.05
C MET A 265 -8.99 -22.51 7.05
N LEU A 266 -7.84 -22.04 7.54
CA LEU A 266 -6.83 -21.31 6.76
C LEU A 266 -5.65 -22.17 6.29
N VAL A 267 -5.25 -23.17 7.09
CA VAL A 267 -3.99 -23.94 6.89
C VAL A 267 -3.91 -24.72 5.58
N LYS A 268 -5.07 -25.10 5.02
CA LYS A 268 -5.14 -25.86 3.75
C LYS A 268 -4.91 -25.01 2.50
N SER A 269 -4.80 -23.69 2.67
CA SER A 269 -4.57 -22.78 1.55
C SER A 269 -3.15 -22.88 1.01
N ASN A 270 -3.01 -22.75 -0.32
CA ASN A 270 -1.71 -22.58 -0.96
C ASN A 270 -1.18 -21.15 -0.88
N CYS A 271 -2.00 -20.18 -0.41
CA CYS A 271 -1.61 -18.79 -0.23
C CYS A 271 -0.74 -18.65 1.03
N GLU A 272 0.46 -18.10 0.88
CA GLU A 272 1.41 -17.91 1.98
C GLU A 272 0.84 -17.01 3.08
N LEU A 273 0.10 -15.96 2.70
CA LEU A 273 -0.57 -15.07 3.65
C LEU A 273 -1.58 -15.82 4.53
N LEU A 274 -2.41 -16.68 3.93
CA LEU A 274 -3.42 -17.43 4.69
C LEU A 274 -2.78 -18.52 5.58
N ARG A 275 -1.64 -19.07 5.20
CA ARG A 275 -0.88 -19.98 6.09
C ARG A 275 -0.27 -19.25 7.28
N LEU A 276 0.24 -18.02 7.05
CA LEU A 276 0.70 -17.17 8.15
C LEU A 276 -0.45 -16.77 9.08
N ALA A 277 -1.63 -16.48 8.53
CA ALA A 277 -2.83 -16.21 9.33
C ALA A 277 -3.27 -17.45 10.13
N ALA A 278 -3.16 -18.67 9.57
CA ALA A 278 -3.39 -19.91 10.31
C ALA A 278 -2.41 -20.07 11.48
N GLU A 279 -1.13 -19.76 11.26
CA GLU A 279 -0.10 -19.80 12.31
C GLU A 279 -0.42 -18.80 13.44
N ILE A 280 -0.83 -17.58 13.09
CA ILE A 280 -1.26 -16.59 14.08
C ILE A 280 -2.52 -17.06 14.82
N ALA A 281 -3.53 -17.54 14.12
CA ALA A 281 -4.77 -18.01 14.72
C ALA A 281 -4.56 -19.10 15.76
N ILE A 282 -3.66 -20.06 15.51
CA ILE A 282 -3.38 -21.16 16.46
C ILE A 282 -2.49 -20.73 17.62
N SER A 283 -1.73 -19.64 17.51
CA SER A 283 -0.66 -19.31 18.46
C SER A 283 -0.82 -17.99 19.21
N HIS A 284 -1.76 -17.11 18.83
CA HIS A 284 -1.91 -15.80 19.48
C HIS A 284 -2.41 -15.85 20.94
N HIS A 285 -2.88 -16.98 21.41
CA HIS A 285 -3.23 -17.22 22.83
C HIS A 285 -2.21 -18.11 23.54
N GLU A 286 -1.13 -18.50 22.89
CA GLU A 286 -0.03 -19.17 23.55
C GLU A 286 0.72 -18.18 24.46
N ARG A 287 1.37 -18.72 25.49
CA ARG A 287 2.09 -17.95 26.51
C ARG A 287 3.53 -18.44 26.60
N ILE A 288 4.46 -17.54 26.80
CA ILE A 288 5.89 -17.89 26.95
C ILE A 288 6.11 -18.90 28.07
N ASP A 289 5.29 -18.86 29.14
CA ASP A 289 5.35 -19.80 30.27
C ASP A 289 4.67 -21.16 30.01
N GLY A 290 4.19 -21.41 28.78
CA GLY A 290 3.55 -22.68 28.39
C GLY A 290 2.14 -22.90 28.95
N LYS A 291 1.54 -21.89 29.60
CA LYS A 291 0.18 -21.95 30.16
C LYS A 291 -0.89 -21.44 29.20
N GLY A 292 -0.51 -21.22 27.94
CA GLY A 292 -1.41 -20.78 26.88
C GLY A 292 -2.26 -21.91 26.32
N TYR A 293 -2.94 -21.62 25.23
CA TYR A 293 -3.76 -22.58 24.48
C TYR A 293 -3.72 -22.28 22.98
N PRO A 294 -4.10 -23.21 22.10
CA PRO A 294 -4.63 -24.54 22.35
C PRO A 294 -3.55 -25.64 22.50
N LEU A 295 -2.30 -25.36 22.12
CA LEU A 295 -1.23 -26.35 22.05
C LEU A 295 -0.36 -26.39 23.32
N GLY A 296 -0.36 -25.31 24.11
CA GLY A 296 0.49 -25.18 25.30
C GLY A 296 1.97 -24.99 24.93
N LEU A 297 2.25 -24.34 23.79
CA LEU A 297 3.61 -24.01 23.35
C LEU A 297 4.28 -23.06 24.35
N ALA A 298 5.60 -23.16 24.48
CA ALA A 298 6.37 -22.33 25.38
C ALA A 298 7.62 -21.73 24.70
N GLY A 299 8.02 -20.55 25.14
CA GLY A 299 9.27 -19.93 24.70
C GLY A 299 9.40 -19.83 23.19
N ASP A 300 10.48 -20.39 22.65
CA ASP A 300 10.82 -20.33 21.22
C ASP A 300 9.97 -21.23 20.32
N ASP A 301 9.21 -22.16 20.88
CA ASP A 301 8.28 -22.98 20.11
C ASP A 301 7.07 -22.19 19.62
N ILE A 302 6.80 -21.02 20.21
CA ILE A 302 5.74 -20.13 19.77
C ILE A 302 6.24 -19.30 18.57
N PRO A 303 5.55 -19.33 17.42
CA PRO A 303 5.91 -18.50 16.27
C PRO A 303 5.95 -16.99 16.62
N LEU A 304 6.93 -16.27 16.07
CA LEU A 304 7.09 -14.85 16.36
C LEU A 304 5.87 -14.03 15.93
N SER A 305 5.22 -14.42 14.82
CA SER A 305 3.97 -13.81 14.34
C SER A 305 2.84 -13.91 15.36
N GLY A 306 2.70 -15.06 16.02
CA GLY A 306 1.75 -15.29 17.12
C GLY A 306 2.10 -14.49 18.37
N LYS A 307 3.40 -14.45 18.76
CA LYS A 307 3.87 -13.62 19.88
C LYS A 307 3.57 -12.13 19.67
N ILE A 308 3.78 -11.61 18.45
CA ILE A 308 3.47 -10.22 18.09
C ILE A 308 1.97 -9.96 18.21
N CYS A 309 1.14 -10.82 17.63
CA CYS A 309 -0.31 -10.67 17.68
C CYS A 309 -0.84 -10.74 19.11
N ALA A 310 -0.34 -11.66 19.95
CA ALA A 310 -0.73 -11.78 21.36
C ALA A 310 -0.49 -10.49 22.15
N VAL A 311 0.68 -9.85 21.97
CA VAL A 311 0.99 -8.56 22.62
C VAL A 311 0.00 -7.48 22.19
N VAL A 312 -0.25 -7.37 20.89
CA VAL A 312 -1.06 -6.28 20.33
C VAL A 312 -2.54 -6.47 20.61
N ASP A 313 -3.07 -7.68 20.48
CA ASP A 313 -4.48 -7.97 20.73
C ASP A 313 -4.85 -7.65 22.19
N VAL A 314 -4.04 -8.11 23.14
CA VAL A 314 -4.27 -7.78 24.56
C VAL A 314 -4.14 -6.28 24.81
N PHE A 315 -3.20 -5.58 24.17
CA PHE A 315 -3.06 -4.13 24.29
C PHE A 315 -4.32 -3.41 23.84
N ASP A 316 -4.80 -3.72 22.63
CA ASP A 316 -6.04 -3.12 22.10
C ASP A 316 -7.24 -3.41 23.01
N ALA A 317 -7.34 -4.64 23.50
CA ALA A 317 -8.41 -5.06 24.43
C ALA A 317 -8.41 -4.34 25.77
N LEU A 318 -7.25 -3.86 26.24
CA LEU A 318 -7.12 -3.14 27.51
C LEU A 318 -7.45 -1.66 27.39
N ILE A 319 -7.09 -1.03 26.26
CA ILE A 319 -7.21 0.42 26.08
C ILE A 319 -8.54 0.86 25.47
N ASN A 320 -9.36 -0.08 24.96
CA ASN A 320 -10.66 0.24 24.36
C ASN A 320 -11.82 -0.21 25.24
N THR A 321 -12.96 0.44 25.06
CA THR A 321 -14.22 0.06 25.72
C THR A 321 -14.73 -1.24 25.13
N ARG A 322 -15.03 -2.23 25.96
CA ARG A 322 -15.77 -3.44 25.56
C ARG A 322 -17.12 -3.47 26.28
N CYS A 323 -18.10 -4.22 25.79
CA CYS A 323 -19.47 -4.25 26.31
C CYS A 323 -19.56 -4.35 27.82
N TYR A 324 -18.52 -4.83 28.51
CA TYR A 324 -18.51 -5.06 29.97
C TYR A 324 -17.29 -4.47 30.68
N LYS A 325 -16.43 -3.64 29.99
CA LYS A 325 -15.18 -3.18 30.61
C LYS A 325 -14.81 -1.78 30.13
N GLN A 326 -14.58 -0.89 31.09
CA GLN A 326 -14.01 0.43 30.84
C GLN A 326 -12.51 0.29 30.45
N PRO A 327 -11.99 1.20 29.62
CA PRO A 327 -10.58 1.25 29.29
C PRO A 327 -9.72 1.33 30.57
N TRP A 328 -8.57 0.66 30.53
CA TRP A 328 -7.60 0.77 31.61
C TRP A 328 -6.81 2.06 31.50
N SER A 329 -6.38 2.59 32.65
CA SER A 329 -5.42 3.69 32.65
C SER A 329 -4.07 3.23 32.09
N ARG A 330 -3.32 4.17 31.56
CA ARG A 330 -1.99 3.91 30.98
C ARG A 330 -1.04 3.24 31.98
N GLU A 331 -1.05 3.70 33.22
CA GLU A 331 -0.22 3.17 34.30
C GLU A 331 -0.55 1.70 34.56
N ARG A 332 -1.84 1.36 34.54
CA ARG A 332 -2.28 -0.02 34.74
C ARG A 332 -1.89 -0.94 33.60
N VAL A 333 -1.96 -0.46 32.35
CA VAL A 333 -1.50 -1.19 31.18
C VAL A 333 0.00 -1.46 31.29
N VAL A 334 0.80 -0.43 31.58
CA VAL A 334 2.26 -0.57 31.76
C VAL A 334 2.58 -1.58 32.86
N ALA A 335 1.91 -1.50 34.00
CA ALA A 335 2.15 -2.42 35.12
C ALA A 335 1.87 -3.90 34.72
N LEU A 336 0.77 -4.16 33.98
CA LEU A 336 0.47 -5.50 33.50
C LEU A 336 1.56 -6.03 32.57
N TYR A 337 2.01 -5.24 31.58
CA TYR A 337 3.05 -5.67 30.66
C TYR A 337 4.38 -5.90 31.35
N GLN A 338 4.73 -5.10 32.36
CA GLN A 338 5.92 -5.33 33.20
C GLN A 338 5.83 -6.62 34.01
N GLU A 339 4.65 -6.92 34.59
CA GLU A 339 4.41 -8.14 35.38
C GLU A 339 4.44 -9.40 34.50
N GLU A 340 3.83 -9.34 33.30
CA GLU A 340 3.71 -10.47 32.39
C GLU A 340 4.88 -10.60 31.41
N ARG A 341 5.90 -9.75 31.51
CA ARG A 341 7.13 -9.78 30.72
C ARG A 341 7.89 -11.09 30.96
N GLY A 342 8.13 -11.88 29.92
CA GLY A 342 8.76 -13.21 29.99
C GLY A 342 7.87 -14.29 30.62
N ARG A 343 6.59 -14.01 30.87
CA ARG A 343 5.58 -14.95 31.38
C ARG A 343 4.48 -15.18 30.37
N GLN A 344 3.59 -14.22 30.19
CA GLN A 344 2.60 -14.25 29.13
C GLN A 344 3.25 -13.84 27.80
N PHE A 345 4.00 -12.76 27.79
CA PHE A 345 4.53 -12.15 26.58
C PHE A 345 6.04 -12.30 26.48
N GLU A 346 6.52 -12.33 25.22
CA GLU A 346 7.95 -12.29 24.91
C GLU A 346 8.56 -10.99 25.45
N ALA A 347 9.66 -11.14 26.21
CA ALA A 347 10.26 -10.02 26.93
C ALA A 347 10.70 -8.88 26.00
N SER A 348 11.33 -9.20 24.87
CA SER A 348 11.81 -8.24 23.89
C SER A 348 10.66 -7.46 23.23
N LEU A 349 9.53 -8.11 22.97
CA LEU A 349 8.35 -7.45 22.37
C LEU A 349 7.67 -6.51 23.37
N VAL A 350 7.65 -6.88 24.65
CA VAL A 350 7.16 -5.99 25.71
C VAL A 350 8.03 -4.76 25.84
N ASP A 351 9.36 -4.92 25.83
CA ASP A 351 10.29 -3.81 25.91
C ASP A 351 10.08 -2.82 24.76
N ILE A 352 9.91 -3.32 23.53
CA ILE A 352 9.62 -2.49 22.34
C ILE A 352 8.27 -1.78 22.48
N LEU A 353 7.21 -2.47 22.90
CA LEU A 353 5.90 -1.85 23.10
C LEU A 353 5.98 -0.69 24.10
N LEU A 354 6.65 -0.90 25.24
CA LEU A 354 6.78 0.12 26.30
C LEU A 354 7.65 1.29 25.89
N GLU A 355 8.70 1.06 25.10
CA GLU A 355 9.58 2.12 24.55
C GLU A 355 8.83 3.02 23.56
N HIS A 356 7.94 2.45 22.74
CA HIS A 356 7.19 3.16 21.71
C HIS A 356 5.71 3.36 22.06
N LEU A 357 5.37 3.33 23.33
CA LEU A 357 3.98 3.30 23.84
C LEU A 357 3.12 4.46 23.31
N ASP A 358 3.69 5.67 23.13
CA ASP A 358 2.97 6.81 22.59
C ASP A 358 2.50 6.60 21.16
N GLU A 359 3.29 5.91 20.33
CA GLU A 359 2.91 5.58 18.96
C GLU A 359 1.76 4.59 18.93
N PHE A 360 1.76 3.59 19.81
CA PHE A 360 0.66 2.63 19.92
C PHE A 360 -0.64 3.29 20.37
N TYR A 361 -0.60 4.23 21.31
CA TYR A 361 -1.77 5.04 21.67
C TYR A 361 -2.21 5.94 20.50
N ALA A 362 -1.29 6.56 19.77
CA ALA A 362 -1.62 7.38 18.60
C ALA A 362 -2.29 6.55 17.48
N ILE A 363 -1.87 5.29 17.28
CA ILE A 363 -2.56 4.37 16.37
C ILE A 363 -4.01 4.14 16.83
N ASN A 364 -4.23 3.89 18.11
CA ASN A 364 -5.55 3.73 18.68
C ASN A 364 -6.43 4.97 18.45
N ASP A 365 -5.93 6.15 18.79
CA ASP A 365 -6.67 7.40 18.71
C ASP A 365 -6.99 7.79 17.25
N SER A 366 -6.23 7.30 16.30
CA SER A 366 -6.49 7.50 14.86
C SER A 366 -7.64 6.66 14.31
N MET A 367 -8.12 5.66 15.05
CA MET A 367 -9.16 4.72 14.64
C MET A 367 -10.12 4.42 15.81
N PRO A 368 -10.90 5.42 16.28
CA PRO A 368 -11.84 5.24 17.38
C PRO A 368 -12.97 4.27 17.00
N ASP A 369 -13.54 3.58 18.02
CA ASP A 369 -14.71 2.69 17.86
C ASP A 369 -16.01 3.45 17.67
#